data_a7ae294f1126adf5b709c775cd931dfa
#
_entry.id   a7ae294f1126adf5b709c775cd931dfa
#
_cell.length_a   1.000
_cell.length_b   1.000
_cell.length_c   1.000
_cell.angle_alpha   90.00
_cell.angle_beta   90.00
_cell.angle_gamma   90.00
#
_symmetry.space_group_name_H-M   'P 1'
#
loop_
_entity.id
_entity.type
_entity.pdbx_description
1 polymer ?
#
loop_
_entity_poly.entity_id
_entity_poly.type
_entity_poly.pdbx_seq_one_letter_code
_entity_poly.pdbx_strand_id
1 'polypeptide(L)'
;MRVAVDTNLLAYAEGVNSAARRAEAQALLLRLPDRSVVVPAQVLGELFRVLTRKAGVSGESARATIMSWADAFEVEGTTPEVLLRAADLAASHRIDIWDAVILSTAASSGCRLLLSEDLQDGFTWGSVTVVNPFAVQLNPLLDAALKHG
;
A
#
# COMPACT_ATOMS: atom_id res chain seq x y z
N MET A 1 6.01 -4.06 -14.23
CA MET A 1 6.52 -3.73 -12.88
C MET A 1 5.38 -3.90 -11.87
N ARG A 2 5.60 -4.71 -10.85
CA ARG A 2 4.58 -4.89 -9.80
C ARG A 2 4.76 -3.82 -8.73
N VAL A 3 3.64 -3.27 -8.27
CA VAL A 3 3.59 -2.13 -7.34
C VAL A 3 2.66 -2.48 -6.18
N ALA A 4 3.15 -2.45 -4.96
CA ALA A 4 2.33 -2.63 -3.77
C ALA A 4 1.84 -1.27 -3.27
N VAL A 5 0.70 -1.27 -2.62
CA VAL A 5 0.11 -0.05 -2.04
C VAL A 5 -0.08 -0.22 -0.53
N ASP A 6 0.22 0.84 0.20
CA ASP A 6 0.02 0.93 1.64
C ASP A 6 -1.39 1.44 1.97
N THR A 7 -1.77 1.32 3.21
CA THR A 7 -3.12 1.66 3.72
C THR A 7 -3.53 3.09 3.42
N ASN A 8 -2.63 4.06 3.62
CA ASN A 8 -2.98 5.48 3.46
C ASN A 8 -3.41 5.83 2.04
N LEU A 9 -2.81 5.21 1.03
CA LEU A 9 -3.21 5.46 -0.35
C LEU A 9 -4.66 5.06 -0.60
N LEU A 10 -5.07 3.90 -0.11
CA LEU A 10 -6.46 3.44 -0.22
C LEU A 10 -7.40 4.27 0.66
N ALA A 11 -6.97 4.63 1.86
CA ALA A 11 -7.75 5.47 2.76
C ALA A 11 -8.03 6.84 2.15
N TYR A 12 -7.03 7.47 1.54
CA TYR A 12 -7.23 8.73 0.82
C TYR A 12 -8.19 8.56 -0.34
N ALA A 13 -8.04 7.49 -1.13
CA ALA A 13 -8.94 7.21 -2.25
C ALA A 13 -10.40 7.07 -1.81
N GLU A 14 -10.64 6.62 -0.57
CA GLU A 14 -11.97 6.54 0.05
C GLU A 14 -12.40 7.87 0.69
N GLY A 15 -11.60 8.91 0.61
CA GLY A 15 -11.95 10.24 1.11
C GLY A 15 -11.62 10.48 2.58
N VAL A 16 -10.82 9.63 3.20
CA VAL A 16 -10.41 9.80 4.60
C VAL A 16 -9.36 10.91 4.69
N ASN A 17 -9.54 11.83 5.63
CA ASN A 17 -8.62 12.90 6.03
C ASN A 17 -8.43 14.07 5.05
N SER A 18 -8.56 13.91 3.73
CA SER A 18 -8.25 15.00 2.81
C SER A 18 -8.98 14.85 1.47
N ALA A 19 -9.73 15.85 1.08
CA ALA A 19 -10.38 15.91 -0.24
C ALA A 19 -9.35 16.05 -1.37
N ALA A 20 -8.28 16.81 -1.15
CA ALA A 20 -7.20 16.97 -2.13
C ALA A 20 -6.45 15.65 -2.36
N ARG A 21 -6.12 14.93 -1.30
CA ARG A 21 -5.47 13.63 -1.38
C ARG A 21 -6.35 12.58 -2.02
N ARG A 22 -7.67 12.66 -1.83
CA ARG A 22 -8.62 11.76 -2.47
C ARG A 22 -8.48 11.80 -3.99
N ALA A 23 -8.51 12.98 -4.57
CA ALA A 23 -8.39 13.16 -6.02
C ALA A 23 -7.04 12.66 -6.53
N GLU A 24 -5.95 12.98 -5.84
CA GLU A 24 -4.61 12.53 -6.19
C GLU A 24 -4.47 11.00 -6.12
N ALA A 25 -4.96 10.39 -5.05
CA ALA A 25 -4.90 8.94 -4.85
C ALA A 25 -5.71 8.19 -5.91
N GLN A 26 -6.93 8.64 -6.19
CA GLN A 26 -7.78 8.04 -7.21
C GLN A 26 -7.14 8.17 -8.60
N ALA A 27 -6.61 9.33 -8.95
CA ALA A 27 -5.95 9.55 -10.23
C ALA A 27 -4.71 8.65 -10.39
N LEU A 28 -3.93 8.50 -9.33
CA LEU A 28 -2.75 7.65 -9.31
C LEU A 28 -3.12 6.17 -9.56
N LEU A 29 -4.10 5.67 -8.82
CA LEU A 29 -4.53 4.28 -8.95
C LEU A 29 -5.09 3.97 -10.33
N LEU A 30 -5.81 4.92 -10.95
CA LEU A 30 -6.33 4.76 -12.31
C LEU A 30 -5.23 4.70 -13.37
N ARG A 31 -4.07 5.29 -13.10
CA ARG A 31 -2.93 5.29 -14.03
C ARG A 31 -2.06 4.04 -13.92
N LEU A 32 -2.20 3.25 -12.85
CA LEU A 32 -1.47 1.99 -12.69
C LEU A 32 -2.26 0.87 -13.38
N PRO A 33 -1.59 -0.04 -14.11
CA PRO A 33 -2.27 -1.19 -14.68
C PRO A 33 -2.82 -2.08 -13.55
N ASP A 34 -4.09 -2.46 -13.63
CA ASP A 34 -4.76 -3.24 -12.58
C ASP A 34 -3.97 -4.51 -12.21
N ARG A 35 -3.40 -5.18 -13.20
CA ARG A 35 -2.64 -6.41 -12.98
C ARG A 35 -1.28 -6.20 -12.32
N SER A 36 -0.81 -4.97 -12.25
CA SER A 36 0.47 -4.64 -11.64
C SER A 36 0.34 -4.28 -10.16
N VAL A 37 -0.87 -3.99 -9.68
CA VAL A 37 -1.10 -3.53 -8.32
C VAL A 37 -1.32 -4.72 -7.39
N VAL A 38 -0.57 -4.73 -6.30
CA VAL A 38 -0.67 -5.74 -5.23
C VAL A 38 -1.12 -5.04 -3.95
N VAL A 39 -2.16 -5.58 -3.34
CA VAL A 39 -2.64 -5.11 -2.04
C VAL A 39 -2.29 -6.18 -1.00
N PRO A 40 -1.35 -5.90 -0.08
CA PRO A 40 -1.12 -6.81 1.04
C PRO A 40 -2.41 -6.99 1.85
N ALA A 41 -2.73 -8.22 2.24
CA ALA A 41 -3.94 -8.49 3.05
C ALA A 41 -3.96 -7.67 4.34
N GLN A 42 -2.81 -7.42 4.94
CA GLN A 42 -2.65 -6.55 6.10
C GLN A 42 -3.26 -5.16 5.85
N VAL A 43 -3.07 -4.62 4.65
CA VAL A 43 -3.59 -3.30 4.26
C VAL A 43 -5.12 -3.27 4.29
N LEU A 44 -5.78 -4.34 3.86
CA LEU A 44 -7.24 -4.43 3.90
C LEU A 44 -7.76 -4.39 5.33
N GLY A 45 -7.10 -5.09 6.25
CA GLY A 45 -7.46 -5.06 7.67
C GLY A 45 -7.25 -3.69 8.30
N GLU A 46 -6.15 -3.04 7.99
CA GLU A 46 -5.87 -1.68 8.46
C GLU A 46 -6.87 -0.67 7.88
N LEU A 47 -7.22 -0.81 6.61
CA LEU A 47 -8.22 0.04 5.97
C LEU A 47 -9.58 -0.09 6.65
N PHE A 48 -10.01 -1.33 6.94
CA PHE A 48 -11.24 -1.56 7.69
C PHE A 48 -11.23 -0.81 9.03
N ARG A 49 -10.14 -0.89 9.75
CA ARG A 49 -9.98 -0.20 11.04
C ARG A 49 -10.05 1.32 10.89
N VAL A 50 -9.37 1.88 9.88
CA VAL A 50 -9.40 3.32 9.61
C VAL A 50 -10.82 3.78 9.25
N LEU A 51 -11.50 3.06 8.40
CA LEU A 51 -12.87 3.40 7.98
C LEU A 51 -13.84 3.40 9.16
N THR A 52 -13.79 2.38 10.01
CA THR A 52 -14.71 2.27 11.13
C THR A 52 -14.37 3.20 12.29
N ARG A 53 -13.09 3.41 12.58
CA ARG A 53 -12.66 4.20 13.75
C ARG A 53 -12.48 5.67 13.47
N LYS A 54 -11.95 6.05 12.31
CA LYS A 54 -11.68 7.46 11.98
C LYS A 54 -12.78 8.09 11.15
N ALA A 55 -13.31 7.36 10.16
CA ALA A 55 -14.30 7.90 9.24
C ALA A 55 -15.75 7.65 9.67
N GLY A 56 -15.96 6.92 10.76
CA GLY A 56 -17.30 6.64 11.28
C GLY A 56 -18.15 5.75 10.36
N VAL A 57 -17.53 5.02 9.48
CA VAL A 57 -18.20 4.11 8.54
C VAL A 57 -18.69 2.88 9.30
N SER A 58 -19.90 2.40 8.98
CA SER A 58 -20.41 1.16 9.58
C SER A 58 -19.53 -0.04 9.21
N GLY A 59 -19.55 -1.09 10.04
CA GLY A 59 -18.81 -2.32 9.75
C GLY A 59 -19.25 -2.95 8.44
N GLU A 60 -20.54 -2.91 8.10
CA GLU A 60 -21.05 -3.45 6.83
C GLU A 60 -20.52 -2.67 5.63
N SER A 61 -20.53 -1.34 5.70
CA SER A 61 -20.01 -0.50 4.62
C SER A 61 -18.51 -0.64 4.48
N ALA A 62 -17.76 -0.70 5.60
CA ALA A 62 -16.32 -0.93 5.57
C ALA A 62 -15.98 -2.29 4.96
N ARG A 63 -16.73 -3.33 5.31
CA ARG A 63 -16.58 -4.66 4.70
C ARG A 63 -16.78 -4.62 3.19
N ALA A 64 -17.85 -3.97 2.73
CA ALA A 64 -18.12 -3.82 1.30
C ALA A 64 -16.99 -3.09 0.58
N THR A 65 -16.43 -2.05 1.22
CA THR A 65 -15.30 -1.28 0.67
C THR A 65 -14.05 -2.14 0.50
N ILE A 66 -13.66 -2.88 1.54
CA ILE A 66 -12.45 -3.72 1.41
C ILE A 66 -12.65 -4.87 0.42
N MET A 67 -13.87 -5.41 0.30
CA MET A 67 -14.19 -6.41 -0.72
C MET A 67 -14.04 -5.84 -2.13
N SER A 68 -14.46 -4.61 -2.36
CA SER A 68 -14.27 -3.90 -3.64
C SER A 68 -12.79 -3.80 -4.02
N TRP A 69 -11.93 -3.42 -3.07
CA TRP A 69 -10.50 -3.35 -3.32
C TRP A 69 -9.90 -4.73 -3.60
N ALA A 70 -10.34 -5.76 -2.87
CA ALA A 70 -9.89 -7.13 -3.10
C ALA A 70 -10.31 -7.67 -4.47
N ASP A 71 -11.45 -7.23 -4.98
CA ASP A 71 -11.91 -7.61 -6.32
C ASP A 71 -11.17 -6.86 -7.42
N ALA A 72 -10.76 -5.63 -7.15
CA ALA A 72 -10.10 -4.77 -8.14
C ALA A 72 -8.63 -5.13 -8.36
N PHE A 73 -7.94 -5.59 -7.33
CA PHE A 73 -6.49 -5.82 -7.36
C PHE A 73 -6.13 -7.18 -6.77
N GLU A 74 -4.92 -7.63 -7.07
CA GLU A 74 -4.38 -8.87 -6.49
C GLU A 74 -4.08 -8.67 -5.01
N VAL A 75 -4.60 -9.55 -4.16
CA VAL A 75 -4.35 -9.53 -2.72
C VAL A 75 -3.34 -10.61 -2.36
N GLU A 76 -2.29 -10.24 -1.64
CA GLU A 76 -1.26 -11.16 -1.17
C GLU A 76 -1.31 -11.28 0.35
N GLY A 77 -1.37 -12.54 0.83
CA GLY A 77 -1.48 -12.83 2.25
C GLY A 77 -0.16 -12.73 3.02
N THR A 78 -0.29 -12.61 4.33
CA THR A 78 0.83 -12.71 5.26
C THR A 78 1.09 -14.19 5.58
N THR A 79 2.11 -14.76 4.98
CA THR A 79 2.54 -16.13 5.29
C THR A 79 3.43 -16.15 6.53
N PRO A 80 3.63 -17.33 7.17
CA PRO A 80 4.60 -17.43 8.26
C PRO A 80 6.00 -16.94 7.86
N GLU A 81 6.46 -17.26 6.65
CA GLU A 81 7.75 -16.80 6.14
C GLU A 81 7.82 -15.28 6.03
N VAL A 82 6.77 -14.65 5.50
CA VAL A 82 6.69 -13.19 5.39
C VAL A 82 6.76 -12.56 6.77
N LEU A 83 6.04 -13.10 7.75
CA LEU A 83 6.04 -12.56 9.11
C LEU A 83 7.42 -12.68 9.78
N LEU A 84 8.11 -13.80 9.59
CA LEU A 84 9.45 -13.98 10.14
C LEU A 84 10.47 -13.03 9.51
N ARG A 85 10.40 -12.81 8.20
CA ARG A 85 11.21 -11.80 7.51
C ARG A 85 10.90 -10.39 7.96
N ALA A 86 9.62 -10.11 8.21
CA ALA A 86 9.20 -8.82 8.76
C ALA A 86 9.79 -8.58 10.16
N ALA A 87 9.85 -9.61 10.99
CA ALA A 87 10.46 -9.51 12.30
C ALA A 87 11.97 -9.18 12.22
N ASP A 88 12.68 -9.81 11.29
CA ASP A 88 14.09 -9.49 11.03
C ASP A 88 14.27 -8.04 10.57
N LEU A 89 13.44 -7.60 9.65
CA LEU A 89 13.45 -6.23 9.14
C LEU A 89 13.16 -5.22 10.25
N ALA A 90 12.14 -5.47 11.06
CA ALA A 90 11.74 -4.61 12.16
C ALA A 90 12.87 -4.49 13.20
N ALA A 91 13.50 -5.60 13.56
CA ALA A 91 14.60 -5.63 14.53
C ALA A 91 15.84 -4.90 14.00
N SER A 92 16.19 -5.08 12.72
CA SER A 92 17.42 -4.52 12.14
C SER A 92 17.29 -3.03 11.81
N HIS A 93 16.11 -2.56 11.41
CA HIS A 93 15.89 -1.20 10.92
C HIS A 93 14.96 -0.35 11.78
N ARG A 94 14.50 -0.86 12.92
CA ARG A 94 13.60 -0.16 13.84
C ARG A 94 12.29 0.30 13.15
N ILE A 95 11.77 -0.53 12.27
CA ILE A 95 10.49 -0.31 11.61
C ILE A 95 9.41 -1.02 12.43
N ASP A 96 8.23 -0.40 12.53
CA ASP A 96 7.08 -1.06 13.16
C ASP A 96 6.81 -2.41 12.47
N ILE A 97 6.52 -3.43 13.29
CA ILE A 97 6.34 -4.80 12.77
C ILE A 97 5.26 -4.87 11.68
N TRP A 98 4.16 -4.13 11.83
CA TRP A 98 3.07 -4.19 10.86
C TRP A 98 3.43 -3.51 9.54
N ASP A 99 4.19 -2.42 9.58
CA ASP A 99 4.77 -1.78 8.39
C ASP A 99 5.79 -2.71 7.73
N ALA A 100 6.58 -3.41 8.54
CA ALA A 100 7.53 -4.40 8.05
C ALA A 100 6.82 -5.58 7.38
N VAL A 101 5.64 -5.99 7.87
CA VAL A 101 4.81 -7.02 7.22
C VAL A 101 4.39 -6.58 5.83
N ILE A 102 3.94 -5.34 5.68
CA ILE A 102 3.52 -4.79 4.38
C ILE A 102 4.71 -4.80 3.41
N LEU A 103 5.86 -4.31 3.85
CA LEU A 103 7.08 -4.26 3.01
C LEU A 103 7.56 -5.67 2.65
N SER A 104 7.55 -6.59 3.60
CA SER A 104 7.95 -7.99 3.38
C SER A 104 7.01 -8.71 2.42
N THR A 105 5.70 -8.45 2.52
CA THR A 105 4.70 -8.99 1.58
C THR A 105 4.98 -8.47 0.17
N ALA A 106 5.24 -7.18 0.03
CA ALA A 106 5.57 -6.58 -1.27
C ALA A 106 6.81 -7.24 -1.88
N ALA A 107 7.87 -7.43 -1.10
CA ALA A 107 9.10 -8.08 -1.56
C ALA A 107 8.86 -9.52 -1.98
N SER A 108 8.11 -10.27 -1.17
CA SER A 108 7.77 -11.68 -1.45
C SER A 108 6.92 -11.84 -2.71
N SER A 109 6.15 -10.82 -3.06
CA SER A 109 5.26 -10.82 -4.23
C SER A 109 5.95 -10.30 -5.50
N GLY A 110 7.25 -10.04 -5.45
CA GLY A 110 8.01 -9.55 -6.60
C GLY A 110 7.77 -8.10 -6.96
N CYS A 111 7.30 -7.29 -6.01
CA CYS A 111 7.09 -5.87 -6.26
C CYS A 111 8.42 -5.12 -6.32
N ARG A 112 8.47 -4.10 -7.19
CA ARG A 112 9.58 -3.16 -7.28
C ARG A 112 9.35 -1.90 -6.45
N LEU A 113 8.10 -1.56 -6.22
CA LEU A 113 7.71 -0.36 -5.48
C LEU A 113 6.71 -0.73 -4.39
N LEU A 114 6.81 0.00 -3.27
CA LEU A 114 5.75 0.11 -2.27
C LEU A 114 5.38 1.59 -2.16
N LEU A 115 4.16 1.93 -2.53
CA LEU A 115 3.66 3.30 -2.43
C LEU A 115 3.18 3.55 -1.01
N SER A 116 3.93 4.35 -0.26
CA SER A 116 3.67 4.62 1.15
C SER A 116 4.08 6.03 1.52
N GLU A 117 3.25 6.71 2.31
CA GLU A 117 3.56 8.00 2.89
C GLU A 117 4.23 7.86 4.25
N ASP A 118 3.98 6.74 4.96
CA ASP A 118 4.41 6.55 6.35
C ASP A 118 5.86 6.05 6.47
N LEU A 119 6.30 5.22 5.55
CA LEU A 119 7.66 4.71 5.55
C LEU A 119 8.61 5.73 4.91
N GLN A 120 9.88 5.60 5.22
CA GLN A 120 10.90 6.51 4.69
C GLN A 120 10.98 6.41 3.16
N ASP A 121 10.75 7.53 2.50
CA ASP A 121 10.85 7.63 1.04
C ASP A 121 12.27 7.29 0.58
N GLY A 122 12.35 6.39 -0.40
CA GLY A 122 13.63 5.91 -0.92
C GLY A 122 14.23 4.72 -0.19
N PHE A 123 13.63 4.27 0.93
CA PHE A 123 14.10 3.08 1.63
C PHE A 123 14.01 1.86 0.70
N THR A 124 15.09 1.11 0.61
CA THR A 124 15.17 -0.08 -0.24
C THR A 124 15.41 -1.32 0.62
N TRP A 125 14.61 -2.35 0.42
CA TRP A 125 14.78 -3.65 1.04
C TRP A 125 14.42 -4.76 0.05
N GLY A 126 15.36 -5.66 -0.17
CA GLY A 126 15.22 -6.64 -1.24
C GLY A 126 15.09 -5.94 -2.59
N SER A 127 14.09 -6.32 -3.38
CA SER A 127 13.80 -5.70 -4.68
C SER A 127 12.90 -4.46 -4.59
N VAL A 128 12.43 -4.11 -3.38
CA VAL A 128 11.40 -3.08 -3.18
C VAL A 128 12.05 -1.76 -2.79
N THR A 129 11.61 -0.68 -3.45
CA THR A 129 11.89 0.69 -3.03
C THR A 129 10.58 1.33 -2.56
N VAL A 130 10.62 1.92 -1.36
CA VAL A 130 9.50 2.70 -0.82
C VAL A 130 9.48 4.05 -1.54
N VAL A 131 8.32 4.44 -2.03
CA VAL A 131 8.12 5.71 -2.73
C VAL A 131 6.91 6.43 -2.14
N ASN A 132 7.10 7.69 -1.72
CA ASN A 132 5.98 8.54 -1.36
C ASN A 132 5.33 9.07 -2.65
N PRO A 133 4.11 8.64 -2.98
CA PRO A 133 3.46 9.05 -4.23
C PRO A 133 2.99 10.51 -4.23
N PHE A 134 3.00 11.17 -3.06
CA PHE A 134 2.55 12.54 -2.88
C PHE A 134 3.72 13.54 -2.75
N ALA A 135 4.94 13.07 -2.94
CA ALA A 135 6.11 13.95 -2.93
C ALA A 135 6.02 14.98 -4.07
N VAL A 136 6.53 16.18 -3.82
CA VAL A 136 6.52 17.28 -4.80
C VAL A 136 7.21 16.86 -6.09
N GLN A 137 8.33 16.14 -5.97
CA GLN A 137 9.07 15.63 -7.11
C GLN A 137 8.77 14.15 -7.30
N LEU A 138 8.25 13.78 -8.47
CA LEU A 138 7.89 12.41 -8.78
C LEU A 138 9.15 11.52 -8.85
N ASN A 139 9.11 10.40 -8.13
CA ASN A 139 10.20 9.43 -8.16
C ASN A 139 10.31 8.80 -9.57
N PRO A 140 11.53 8.69 -10.15
CA PRO A 140 11.70 8.13 -11.48
C PRO A 140 11.14 6.72 -11.67
N LEU A 141 11.20 5.88 -10.65
CA LEU A 141 10.63 4.52 -10.72
C LEU A 141 9.10 4.56 -10.79
N LEU A 142 8.48 5.44 -10.02
CA LEU A 142 7.03 5.62 -10.09
C LEU A 142 6.62 6.21 -11.44
N ASP A 143 7.35 7.18 -11.94
CA ASP A 143 7.11 7.76 -13.26
C ASP A 143 7.17 6.68 -14.35
N ALA A 144 8.15 5.79 -14.28
CA ALA A 144 8.27 4.65 -15.21
C ALA A 144 7.06 3.70 -15.10
N ALA A 145 6.62 3.38 -13.87
CA ALA A 145 5.46 2.52 -13.66
C ALA A 145 4.18 3.12 -14.26
N LEU A 146 4.03 4.44 -14.15
CA LEU A 146 2.85 5.15 -14.68
C LEU A 146 2.87 5.27 -16.20
N LYS A 147 4.05 5.37 -16.81
CA LYS A 147 4.19 5.53 -18.28
C LYS A 147 3.97 4.23 -19.05
N HIS A 148 4.28 3.10 -18.43
CA HIS A 148 4.16 1.79 -19.06
C HIS A 148 2.89 1.04 -18.63
N GLY A 149 1.99 1.76 -18.00
CA GLY A 149 0.70 1.24 -17.59
C GLY A 149 -0.37 1.38 -18.63
#